data_c86d9a500d0c86f2709b71ebc7f707e2
#
_entry.id   c86d9a500d0c86f2709b71ebc7f707e2
#
_cell.length_a   1.000
_cell.length_b   1.000
_cell.length_c   1.000
_cell.angle_alpha   90.00
_cell.angle_beta   90.00
_cell.angle_gamma   90.00
#
_symmetry.space_group_name_H-M   'P 1'
#
loop_
_entity.id
_entity.type
_entity.pdbx_description
1 polymer ?
#
loop_
_entity_poly.entity_id
_entity_poly.type
_entity_poly.pdbx_seq_one_letter_code
_entity_poly.pdbx_strand_id
1 'polypeptide(L)'
;YNSNTISKAELLSIGGLYNEAIHEIEQVDTTVLDKGQHFEYYFSLFRIHTYWADFCNDKTYTPIHRLKAQEYLKKAMPFCDETDKTYEYYLGEYAVFVLNNPQAARAHYIKAIKQLPQNSRFYAMSCFALSGSYGNEGNTEKQEEFLLLSSIADIENCTMENFALQNLAMYIFEHNKDELDLAQQYIQTALEDAHFYNNRLRIIEISSKLPVIVSSYQQTLN
;
A
#
# COMPACT_ATOMS: atom_id res chain seq x y z
N TYR A 1 -21.25 -13.60 -8.04
CA TYR A 1 -20.25 -14.66 -7.84
C TYR A 1 -18.84 -14.14 -8.15
N ASN A 2 -18.55 -13.62 -9.35
CA ASN A 2 -17.23 -13.21 -9.78
C ASN A 2 -16.61 -12.10 -8.90
N SER A 3 -17.35 -11.04 -8.54
CA SER A 3 -16.83 -9.98 -7.65
C SER A 3 -16.45 -10.51 -6.26
N ASN A 4 -17.18 -11.48 -5.72
CA ASN A 4 -16.83 -12.11 -4.44
C ASN A 4 -15.53 -12.92 -4.56
N THR A 5 -15.32 -13.62 -5.68
CA THR A 5 -14.10 -14.38 -5.95
C THR A 5 -12.89 -13.45 -6.09
N ILE A 6 -13.05 -12.33 -6.82
CA ILE A 6 -12.02 -11.29 -6.94
C ILE A 6 -11.66 -10.70 -5.57
N SER A 7 -12.67 -10.31 -4.78
CA SER A 7 -12.46 -9.77 -3.44
C SER A 7 -11.78 -10.77 -2.50
N LYS A 8 -12.14 -12.06 -2.57
CA LYS A 8 -11.51 -13.13 -1.81
C LYS A 8 -10.03 -13.29 -2.18
N ALA A 9 -9.70 -13.26 -3.47
CA ALA A 9 -8.32 -13.33 -3.93
C ALA A 9 -7.49 -12.15 -3.42
N GLU A 10 -8.06 -10.95 -3.41
CA GLU A 10 -7.40 -9.76 -2.87
C GLU A 10 -7.13 -9.91 -1.36
N LEU A 11 -8.11 -10.35 -0.58
CA LEU A 11 -7.92 -10.61 0.85
C LEU A 11 -6.86 -11.68 1.13
N LEU A 12 -6.81 -12.75 0.34
CA LEU A 12 -5.76 -13.76 0.44
C LEU A 12 -4.38 -13.15 0.19
N SER A 13 -4.25 -12.25 -0.78
CA SER A 13 -2.98 -11.60 -1.10
C SER A 13 -2.50 -10.66 0.03
N ILE A 14 -3.41 -9.92 0.66
CA ILE A 14 -3.12 -9.09 1.84
C ILE A 14 -2.65 -9.98 3.00
N GLY A 15 -3.25 -11.15 3.18
CA GLY A 15 -2.81 -12.16 4.15
C GLY A 15 -1.47 -12.85 3.80
N GLY A 16 -0.86 -12.56 2.64
CA GLY A 16 0.39 -13.18 2.19
C GLY A 16 0.24 -14.59 1.59
N LEU A 17 -0.97 -14.94 1.18
CA LEU A 17 -1.33 -16.24 0.57
C LEU A 17 -1.39 -16.08 -0.96
N TYR A 18 -0.26 -15.77 -1.58
CA TYR A 18 -0.21 -15.35 -3.00
C TYR A 18 -0.57 -16.45 -3.98
N ASN A 19 -0.13 -17.69 -3.74
CA ASN A 19 -0.49 -18.82 -4.61
C ASN A 19 -1.98 -19.10 -4.54
N GLU A 20 -2.56 -19.07 -3.34
CA GLU A 20 -3.99 -19.24 -3.12
C GLU A 20 -4.79 -18.09 -3.75
N ALA A 21 -4.28 -16.86 -3.67
CA ALA A 21 -4.89 -15.70 -4.31
C ALA A 21 -4.94 -15.84 -5.84
N ILE A 22 -3.85 -16.30 -6.45
CA ILE A 22 -3.81 -16.56 -7.90
C ILE A 22 -4.77 -17.70 -8.25
N HIS A 23 -4.73 -18.81 -7.51
CA HIS A 23 -5.65 -19.94 -7.76
C HIS A 23 -7.12 -19.50 -7.66
N GLU A 24 -7.46 -18.67 -6.70
CA GLU A 24 -8.82 -18.16 -6.53
C GLU A 24 -9.23 -17.24 -7.68
N ILE A 25 -8.40 -16.27 -8.07
CA ILE A 25 -8.76 -15.32 -9.12
C ILE A 25 -8.82 -15.98 -10.52
N GLU A 26 -8.08 -17.06 -10.75
CA GLU A 26 -8.14 -17.86 -11.98
C GLU A 26 -9.48 -18.61 -12.16
N GLN A 27 -10.29 -18.73 -11.10
CA GLN A 27 -11.64 -19.32 -11.20
C GLN A 27 -12.67 -18.35 -11.80
N VAL A 28 -12.30 -17.09 -12.00
CA VAL A 28 -13.19 -16.07 -12.56
C VAL A 28 -13.36 -16.29 -14.07
N ASP A 29 -14.60 -16.47 -14.50
CA ASP A 29 -14.92 -16.51 -15.95
C ASP A 29 -14.90 -15.08 -16.49
N THR A 30 -13.80 -14.74 -17.15
CA THR A 30 -13.61 -13.38 -17.71
C THR A 30 -14.51 -13.10 -18.91
N THR A 31 -15.15 -14.10 -19.51
CA THR A 31 -16.00 -13.90 -20.69
C THR A 31 -17.34 -13.28 -20.37
N VAL A 32 -17.77 -13.34 -19.12
CA VAL A 32 -19.07 -12.84 -18.63
C VAL A 32 -18.94 -11.57 -17.76
N LEU A 33 -17.74 -11.03 -17.63
CA LEU A 33 -17.51 -9.82 -16.83
C LEU A 33 -18.04 -8.58 -17.54
N ASP A 34 -18.67 -7.68 -16.78
CA ASP A 34 -18.94 -6.32 -17.26
C ASP A 34 -17.66 -5.45 -17.21
N LYS A 35 -17.78 -4.19 -17.67
CA LYS A 35 -16.63 -3.26 -17.73
C LYS A 35 -16.00 -3.05 -16.35
N GLY A 36 -16.79 -2.81 -15.31
CA GLY A 36 -16.30 -2.59 -13.94
C GLY A 36 -15.62 -3.83 -13.37
N GLN A 37 -16.21 -4.99 -13.57
CA GLN A 37 -15.64 -6.28 -13.15
C GLN A 37 -14.34 -6.62 -13.87
N HIS A 38 -14.18 -6.26 -15.15
CA HIS A 38 -12.90 -6.37 -15.85
C HIS A 38 -11.83 -5.49 -15.20
N PHE A 39 -12.18 -4.25 -14.82
CA PHE A 39 -11.27 -3.37 -14.10
C PHE A 39 -10.86 -4.01 -12.76
N GLU A 40 -11.82 -4.41 -11.93
CA GLU A 40 -11.57 -5.07 -10.64
C GLU A 40 -10.67 -6.30 -10.81
N TYR A 41 -10.94 -7.15 -11.78
CA TYR A 41 -10.16 -8.37 -12.04
C TYR A 41 -8.68 -8.06 -12.35
N TYR A 42 -8.42 -7.18 -13.31
CA TYR A 42 -7.03 -6.86 -13.69
C TYR A 42 -6.34 -6.01 -12.63
N PHE A 43 -7.05 -5.12 -11.95
CA PHE A 43 -6.49 -4.31 -10.90
C PHE A 43 -6.13 -5.15 -9.65
N SER A 44 -6.94 -6.14 -9.31
CA SER A 44 -6.61 -7.10 -8.25
C SER A 44 -5.39 -7.95 -8.60
N LEU A 45 -5.25 -8.39 -9.84
CA LEU A 45 -4.02 -9.07 -10.30
C LEU A 45 -2.79 -8.16 -10.20
N PHE A 46 -2.91 -6.89 -10.56
CA PHE A 46 -1.86 -5.89 -10.35
C PHE A 46 -1.46 -5.82 -8.87
N ARG A 47 -2.42 -5.72 -7.96
CA ARG A 47 -2.16 -5.65 -6.51
C ARG A 47 -1.54 -6.92 -5.95
N ILE A 48 -2.07 -8.09 -6.31
CA ILE A 48 -1.51 -9.40 -5.91
C ILE A 48 -0.02 -9.47 -6.28
N HIS A 49 0.32 -9.12 -7.51
CA HIS A 49 1.71 -9.18 -7.95
C HIS A 49 2.59 -8.08 -7.36
N THR A 50 2.03 -6.90 -7.03
CA THR A 50 2.76 -5.86 -6.31
C THR A 50 3.14 -6.33 -4.90
N TYR A 51 2.18 -6.85 -4.12
CA TYR A 51 2.44 -7.39 -2.79
C TYR A 51 3.39 -8.58 -2.81
N TRP A 52 3.24 -9.45 -3.81
CA TRP A 52 4.15 -10.60 -3.95
C TRP A 52 5.58 -10.16 -4.25
N ALA A 53 5.77 -9.14 -5.08
CA ALA A 53 7.08 -8.56 -5.32
C ALA A 53 7.71 -8.00 -4.04
N ASP A 54 6.93 -7.29 -3.22
CA ASP A 54 7.38 -6.74 -1.94
C ASP A 54 7.74 -7.86 -0.95
N PHE A 55 6.94 -8.91 -0.90
CA PHE A 55 7.21 -10.08 -0.06
C PHE A 55 8.48 -10.82 -0.45
N CYS A 56 8.72 -11.04 -1.75
CA CYS A 56 9.92 -11.72 -2.22
C CYS A 56 11.18 -10.94 -1.85
N ASN A 57 11.19 -9.64 -2.10
CA ASN A 57 12.30 -8.73 -1.82
C ASN A 57 13.67 -9.30 -2.21
N ASP A 58 13.77 -9.93 -3.38
CA ASP A 58 14.97 -10.60 -3.89
C ASP A 58 15.27 -10.21 -5.35
N LYS A 59 16.46 -10.57 -5.82
CA LYS A 59 16.92 -10.21 -7.18
C LYS A 59 16.28 -11.05 -8.30
N THR A 60 15.67 -12.18 -7.98
CA THR A 60 15.15 -13.14 -8.96
C THR A 60 13.66 -12.98 -9.18
N TYR A 61 12.88 -13.06 -8.11
CA TYR A 61 11.42 -13.10 -8.20
C TYR A 61 10.77 -11.73 -8.16
N THR A 62 11.34 -10.76 -7.43
CA THR A 62 10.81 -9.40 -7.38
C THR A 62 10.64 -8.78 -8.78
N PRO A 63 11.64 -8.81 -9.70
CA PRO A 63 11.47 -8.27 -11.04
C PRO A 63 10.37 -8.97 -11.84
N ILE A 64 10.21 -10.29 -11.68
CA ILE A 64 9.18 -11.07 -12.38
C ILE A 64 7.79 -10.57 -11.96
N HIS A 65 7.55 -10.43 -10.66
CA HIS A 65 6.26 -9.97 -10.17
C HIS A 65 6.01 -8.48 -10.47
N ARG A 66 7.05 -7.64 -10.45
CA ARG A 66 6.93 -6.23 -10.88
C ARG A 66 6.51 -6.11 -12.35
N LEU A 67 7.07 -6.91 -13.25
CA LEU A 67 6.67 -6.94 -14.65
C LEU A 67 5.21 -7.39 -14.83
N LYS A 68 4.80 -8.45 -14.14
CA LYS A 68 3.40 -8.92 -14.17
C LYS A 68 2.44 -7.85 -13.64
N ALA A 69 2.79 -7.20 -12.53
CA ALA A 69 1.99 -6.10 -12.00
C ALA A 69 1.81 -4.99 -13.05
N GLN A 70 2.89 -4.57 -13.69
CA GLN A 70 2.84 -3.57 -14.75
C GLN A 70 1.94 -3.98 -15.93
N GLU A 71 2.03 -5.24 -16.38
CA GLU A 71 1.18 -5.77 -17.45
C GLU A 71 -0.31 -5.76 -17.08
N TYR A 72 -0.64 -6.17 -15.85
CA TYR A 72 -2.03 -6.19 -15.39
C TYR A 72 -2.60 -4.79 -15.20
N LEU A 73 -1.80 -3.84 -14.72
CA LEU A 73 -2.24 -2.44 -14.63
C LEU A 73 -2.52 -1.85 -16.03
N LYS A 74 -1.67 -2.15 -17.02
CA LYS A 74 -1.94 -1.79 -18.42
C LYS A 74 -3.26 -2.38 -18.94
N LYS A 75 -3.59 -3.61 -18.56
CA LYS A 75 -4.84 -4.27 -18.95
C LYS A 75 -6.05 -3.71 -18.22
N ALA A 76 -5.89 -3.23 -16.98
CA ALA A 76 -6.99 -2.67 -16.20
C ALA A 76 -7.44 -1.30 -16.74
N MET A 77 -6.53 -0.41 -17.07
CA MET A 77 -6.82 1.00 -17.38
C MET A 77 -7.88 1.22 -18.46
N PRO A 78 -7.97 0.45 -19.57
CA PRO A 78 -9.05 0.62 -20.56
C PRO A 78 -10.46 0.41 -20.01
N PHE A 79 -10.59 -0.29 -18.89
CA PHE A 79 -11.87 -0.56 -18.22
C PHE A 79 -12.17 0.41 -17.08
N CYS A 80 -11.23 1.28 -16.71
CA CYS A 80 -11.39 2.23 -15.63
C CYS A 80 -12.52 3.22 -15.95
N ASP A 81 -13.28 3.62 -14.94
CA ASP A 81 -14.30 4.67 -15.07
C ASP A 81 -13.66 6.03 -14.81
N GLU A 82 -13.55 6.83 -15.88
CA GLU A 82 -12.97 8.17 -15.82
C GLU A 82 -13.80 9.17 -14.99
N THR A 83 -15.06 8.83 -14.70
CA THR A 83 -15.96 9.66 -13.88
C THR A 83 -15.91 9.33 -12.40
N ASP A 84 -15.26 8.22 -12.03
CA ASP A 84 -15.11 7.82 -10.64
C ASP A 84 -14.11 8.72 -9.91
N LYS A 85 -14.40 9.04 -8.65
CA LYS A 85 -13.52 9.85 -7.79
C LYS A 85 -12.15 9.22 -7.54
N THR A 86 -12.03 7.91 -7.71
CA THR A 86 -10.76 7.16 -7.57
C THR A 86 -9.92 7.18 -8.83
N TYR A 87 -10.42 7.70 -9.96
CA TYR A 87 -9.73 7.69 -11.24
C TYR A 87 -8.34 8.34 -11.17
N GLU A 88 -8.23 9.49 -10.51
CA GLU A 88 -6.94 10.18 -10.33
C GLU A 88 -5.94 9.34 -9.52
N TYR A 89 -6.39 8.56 -8.55
CA TYR A 89 -5.53 7.61 -7.85
C TYR A 89 -4.97 6.54 -8.81
N TYR A 90 -5.82 5.95 -9.65
CA TYR A 90 -5.39 4.94 -10.62
C TYR A 90 -4.44 5.49 -11.69
N LEU A 91 -4.62 6.75 -12.10
CA LEU A 91 -3.66 7.43 -12.98
C LEU A 91 -2.30 7.65 -12.28
N GLY A 92 -2.30 7.92 -10.99
CA GLY A 92 -1.10 7.98 -10.17
C GLY A 92 -0.34 6.66 -10.17
N GLU A 93 -1.03 5.55 -9.89
CA GLU A 93 -0.47 4.19 -9.96
C GLU A 93 0.10 3.88 -11.36
N TYR A 94 -0.66 4.22 -12.40
CA TYR A 94 -0.20 4.03 -13.78
C TYR A 94 1.06 4.83 -14.09
N ALA A 95 1.14 6.06 -13.61
CA ALA A 95 2.31 6.92 -13.79
C ALA A 95 3.55 6.35 -13.08
N VAL A 96 3.38 5.77 -11.88
CA VAL A 96 4.49 5.10 -11.15
C VAL A 96 4.90 3.82 -11.86
N PHE A 97 3.98 2.88 -12.00
CA PHE A 97 4.32 1.49 -12.35
C PHE A 97 4.53 1.29 -13.85
N VAL A 98 3.86 2.08 -14.70
CA VAL A 98 3.90 1.90 -16.17
C VAL A 98 4.76 2.94 -16.86
N LEU A 99 4.57 4.22 -16.50
CA LEU A 99 5.27 5.32 -17.16
C LEU A 99 6.62 5.65 -16.52
N ASN A 100 6.88 5.12 -15.31
CA ASN A 100 8.05 5.47 -14.50
C ASN A 100 8.23 7.00 -14.39
N ASN A 101 7.14 7.71 -14.15
CA ASN A 101 7.09 9.18 -14.09
C ASN A 101 6.58 9.64 -12.71
N PRO A 102 7.46 9.78 -11.70
CA PRO A 102 7.07 10.16 -10.35
C PRO A 102 6.46 11.57 -10.25
N GLN A 103 6.83 12.49 -11.14
CA GLN A 103 6.27 13.86 -11.15
C GLN A 103 4.80 13.85 -11.61
N ALA A 104 4.50 13.11 -12.67
CA ALA A 104 3.11 12.92 -13.12
C ALA A 104 2.28 12.19 -12.04
N ALA A 105 2.84 11.16 -11.41
CA ALA A 105 2.18 10.43 -10.33
C ALA A 105 1.81 11.36 -9.17
N ARG A 106 2.75 12.20 -8.71
CA ARG A 106 2.48 13.19 -7.65
C ARG A 106 1.34 14.12 -8.02
N ALA A 107 1.32 14.63 -9.26
CA ALA A 107 0.26 15.51 -9.70
C ALA A 107 -1.13 14.85 -9.64
N HIS A 108 -1.21 13.56 -9.99
CA HIS A 108 -2.43 12.76 -9.90
C HIS A 108 -2.83 12.49 -8.46
N TYR A 109 -1.93 12.10 -7.57
CA TYR A 109 -2.25 11.88 -6.16
C TYR A 109 -2.69 13.16 -5.44
N ILE A 110 -2.11 14.32 -5.77
CA ILE A 110 -2.58 15.62 -5.24
C ILE A 110 -4.02 15.92 -5.69
N LYS A 111 -4.40 15.56 -6.91
CA LYS A 111 -5.80 15.69 -7.35
C LYS A 111 -6.70 14.68 -6.66
N ALA A 112 -6.24 13.43 -6.50
CA ALA A 112 -7.00 12.38 -5.83
C ALA A 112 -7.39 12.79 -4.41
N ILE A 113 -6.46 13.26 -3.58
CA ILE A 113 -6.74 13.66 -2.19
C ILE A 113 -7.71 14.84 -2.06
N LYS A 114 -7.87 15.66 -3.12
CA LYS A 114 -8.85 16.77 -3.14
C LYS A 114 -10.28 16.29 -3.43
N GLN A 115 -10.44 15.12 -4.04
CA GLN A 115 -11.73 14.59 -4.49
C GLN A 115 -12.24 13.47 -3.58
N LEU A 116 -11.32 12.76 -2.92
CA LEU A 116 -11.62 11.60 -2.08
C LEU A 116 -12.04 12.02 -0.67
N PRO A 117 -12.96 11.28 -0.04
CA PRO A 117 -13.20 11.43 1.40
C PRO A 117 -11.94 11.15 2.21
N GLN A 118 -11.66 11.98 3.21
CA GLN A 118 -10.43 11.86 4.02
C GLN A 118 -10.33 10.53 4.77
N ASN A 119 -11.46 9.94 5.13
CA ASN A 119 -11.55 8.64 5.79
C ASN A 119 -11.68 7.47 4.79
N SER A 120 -11.27 7.64 3.53
CA SER A 120 -11.31 6.55 2.55
C SER A 120 -9.94 5.90 2.37
N ARG A 121 -9.96 4.60 2.05
CA ARG A 121 -8.75 3.83 1.75
C ARG A 121 -7.90 4.49 0.64
N PHE A 122 -8.52 4.95 -0.43
CA PHE A 122 -7.81 5.57 -1.55
C PHE A 122 -7.19 6.93 -1.20
N TYR A 123 -7.80 7.67 -0.27
CA TYR A 123 -7.17 8.86 0.31
C TYR A 123 -5.90 8.49 1.09
N ALA A 124 -5.99 7.50 1.99
CA ALA A 124 -4.85 7.01 2.74
C ALA A 124 -3.70 6.56 1.81
N MET A 125 -4.01 5.75 0.80
CA MET A 125 -3.02 5.27 -0.18
C MET A 125 -2.39 6.41 -0.99
N SER A 126 -3.18 7.42 -1.38
CA SER A 126 -2.67 8.61 -2.08
C SER A 126 -1.74 9.44 -1.19
N CYS A 127 -2.11 9.64 0.08
CA CYS A 127 -1.25 10.31 1.05
C CYS A 127 0.06 9.53 1.26
N PHE A 128 -0.01 8.20 1.40
CA PHE A 128 1.17 7.38 1.53
C PHE A 128 2.11 7.51 0.31
N ALA A 129 1.58 7.47 -0.90
CA ALA A 129 2.35 7.66 -2.13
C ALA A 129 2.99 9.06 -2.19
N LEU A 130 2.27 10.10 -1.74
CA LEU A 130 2.81 11.46 -1.62
C LEU A 130 3.94 11.55 -0.61
N SER A 131 3.83 10.89 0.54
CA SER A 131 4.89 10.87 1.55
C SER A 131 6.19 10.31 0.97
N GLY A 132 6.13 9.17 0.29
CA GLY A 132 7.29 8.59 -0.39
C GLY A 132 7.86 9.51 -1.47
N SER A 133 6.99 10.17 -2.24
CA SER A 133 7.41 11.10 -3.29
C SER A 133 8.15 12.31 -2.72
N TYR A 134 7.70 12.89 -1.61
CA TYR A 134 8.37 14.02 -0.95
C TYR A 134 9.63 13.58 -0.19
N GLY A 135 9.62 12.39 0.42
CA GLY A 135 10.81 11.82 1.06
C GLY A 135 11.96 11.61 0.07
N ASN A 136 11.67 11.13 -1.14
CA ASN A 136 12.67 10.98 -2.20
C ASN A 136 13.29 12.33 -2.67
N GLU A 137 12.62 13.45 -2.44
CA GLU A 137 13.13 14.79 -2.70
C GLU A 137 13.81 15.43 -1.47
N GLY A 138 13.82 14.76 -0.34
CA GLY A 138 14.35 15.29 0.92
C GLY A 138 13.46 16.33 1.59
N ASN A 139 12.19 16.43 1.19
CA ASN A 139 11.22 17.30 1.85
C ASN A 139 10.60 16.58 3.06
N THR A 140 11.32 16.60 4.17
CA THR A 140 10.95 15.87 5.39
C THR A 140 9.64 16.36 6.01
N GLU A 141 9.38 17.68 5.98
CA GLU A 141 8.14 18.25 6.50
C GLU A 141 6.89 17.69 5.79
N LYS A 142 6.90 17.69 4.46
CA LYS A 142 5.79 17.12 3.69
C LYS A 142 5.74 15.59 3.75
N GLN A 143 6.86 14.93 3.87
CA GLN A 143 6.91 13.50 4.09
C GLN A 143 6.17 13.12 5.36
N GLU A 144 6.45 13.81 6.47
CA GLU A 144 5.80 13.61 7.75
C GLU A 144 4.31 13.94 7.71
N GLU A 145 3.95 15.11 7.17
CA GLU A 145 2.56 15.52 7.00
C GLU A 145 1.73 14.43 6.31
N PHE A 146 2.20 13.90 5.17
CA PHE A 146 1.46 12.90 4.42
C PHE A 146 1.50 11.50 5.05
N LEU A 147 2.54 11.14 5.81
CA LEU A 147 2.54 9.92 6.63
C LEU A 147 1.49 10.00 7.74
N LEU A 148 1.38 11.13 8.42
CA LEU A 148 0.37 11.37 9.45
C LEU A 148 -1.05 11.29 8.87
N LEU A 149 -1.33 12.00 7.77
CA LEU A 149 -2.63 11.96 7.11
C LEU A 149 -3.01 10.55 6.65
N SER A 150 -2.06 9.81 6.10
CA SER A 150 -2.28 8.42 5.70
C SER A 150 -2.59 7.52 6.90
N SER A 151 -1.81 7.64 7.99
CA SER A 151 -1.99 6.84 9.21
C SER A 151 -3.34 7.10 9.86
N ILE A 152 -3.76 8.37 9.95
CA ILE A 152 -5.07 8.74 10.50
C ILE A 152 -6.20 8.13 9.65
N ALA A 153 -6.11 8.27 8.33
CA ALA A 153 -7.13 7.73 7.42
C ALA A 153 -7.19 6.19 7.47
N ASP A 154 -6.07 5.50 7.59
CA ASP A 154 -6.03 4.04 7.75
C ASP A 154 -6.72 3.60 9.05
N ILE A 155 -6.46 4.28 10.17
CA ILE A 155 -7.09 3.99 11.46
C ILE A 155 -8.60 4.24 11.40
N GLU A 156 -9.05 5.38 10.87
CA GLU A 156 -10.46 5.73 10.75
C GLU A 156 -11.23 4.76 9.82
N ASN A 157 -10.55 4.22 8.82
CA ASN A 157 -11.11 3.27 7.86
C ASN A 157 -10.97 1.80 8.29
N CYS A 158 -10.39 1.53 9.46
CA CYS A 158 -10.10 0.19 9.95
C CYS A 158 -9.32 -0.66 8.92
N THR A 159 -8.32 -0.06 8.29
CA THR A 159 -7.56 -0.71 7.21
C THR A 159 -6.64 -1.79 7.75
N MET A 160 -6.73 -2.99 7.17
CA MET A 160 -5.92 -4.16 7.57
C MET A 160 -4.42 -3.99 7.30
N GLU A 161 -4.02 -3.04 6.48
CA GLU A 161 -2.63 -2.93 6.01
C GLU A 161 -1.75 -2.09 6.94
N ASN A 162 -2.28 -1.09 7.61
CA ASN A 162 -1.64 -0.16 8.56
C ASN A 162 -0.16 0.19 8.22
N PHE A 163 0.11 0.30 6.91
CA PHE A 163 1.47 0.44 6.39
C PHE A 163 2.03 1.83 6.68
N ALA A 164 1.17 2.83 6.69
CA ALA A 164 1.56 4.19 6.99
C ALA A 164 2.09 4.33 8.42
N LEU A 165 1.44 3.71 9.42
CA LEU A 165 1.83 3.81 10.82
C LEU A 165 3.23 3.21 11.09
N GLN A 166 3.55 2.04 10.49
CA GLN A 166 4.91 1.49 10.61
C GLN A 166 5.98 2.38 9.98
N ASN A 167 5.66 3.07 8.87
CA ASN A 167 6.59 3.99 8.23
C ASN A 167 6.72 5.32 8.98
N LEU A 168 5.64 5.78 9.61
CA LEU A 168 5.67 6.92 10.51
C LEU A 168 6.55 6.64 11.74
N ALA A 169 6.44 5.44 12.32
CA ALA A 169 7.32 5.03 13.42
C ALA A 169 8.80 5.05 13.01
N MET A 170 9.12 4.55 11.80
CA MET A 170 10.50 4.61 11.28
C MET A 170 10.94 6.04 11.00
N TYR A 171 10.06 6.87 10.44
CA TYR A 171 10.37 8.28 10.20
C TYR A 171 10.74 9.01 11.50
N ILE A 172 9.93 8.87 12.57
CA ILE A 172 10.20 9.45 13.88
C ILE A 172 11.54 8.91 14.42
N PHE A 173 11.77 7.61 14.35
CA PHE A 173 13.01 6.98 14.76
C PHE A 173 14.25 7.60 14.08
N GLU A 174 14.15 7.89 12.79
CA GLU A 174 15.26 8.43 12.00
C GLU A 174 15.50 9.92 12.21
N HIS A 175 14.43 10.71 12.41
CA HIS A 175 14.48 12.17 12.36
C HIS A 175 14.26 12.85 13.71
N ASN A 176 13.58 12.20 14.67
CA ASN A 176 13.24 12.80 15.96
C ASN A 176 13.61 11.89 17.14
N LYS A 177 14.84 12.03 17.61
CA LYS A 177 15.36 11.22 18.72
C LYS A 177 14.71 11.51 20.07
N ASP A 178 14.05 12.64 20.22
CA ASP A 178 13.34 13.02 21.45
C ASP A 178 11.98 12.32 21.57
N GLU A 179 11.47 11.72 20.49
CA GLU A 179 10.17 11.06 20.42
C GLU A 179 10.29 9.52 20.17
N LEU A 180 11.37 8.90 20.65
CA LEU A 180 11.58 7.46 20.48
C LEU A 180 10.52 6.60 21.17
N ASP A 181 9.92 7.09 22.26
CA ASP A 181 8.78 6.47 22.93
C ASP A 181 7.55 6.40 22.01
N LEU A 182 7.29 7.47 21.27
CA LEU A 182 6.21 7.53 20.29
C LEU A 182 6.47 6.58 19.10
N ALA A 183 7.70 6.55 18.59
CA ALA A 183 8.11 5.60 17.55
C ALA A 183 7.90 4.15 18.01
N GLN A 184 8.24 3.83 19.26
CA GLN A 184 8.01 2.51 19.84
C GLN A 184 6.52 2.17 19.95
N GLN A 185 5.70 3.11 20.42
CA GLN A 185 4.24 2.90 20.52
C GLN A 185 3.64 2.62 19.14
N TYR A 186 3.99 3.41 18.14
CA TYR A 186 3.44 3.25 16.79
C TYR A 186 3.86 1.94 16.13
N ILE A 187 5.12 1.53 16.25
CA ILE A 187 5.55 0.24 15.66
C ILE A 187 4.93 -0.95 16.38
N GLN A 188 4.73 -0.85 17.71
CA GLN A 188 4.05 -1.86 18.51
C GLN A 188 2.59 -2.01 18.08
N THR A 189 1.86 -0.89 17.97
CA THR A 189 0.47 -0.86 17.50
C THR A 189 0.36 -1.45 16.09
N ALA A 190 1.24 -1.06 15.17
CA ALA A 190 1.25 -1.61 13.82
C ALA A 190 1.48 -3.13 13.81
N LEU A 191 2.31 -3.67 14.72
CA LEU A 191 2.53 -5.10 14.85
C LEU A 191 1.29 -5.82 15.39
N GLU A 192 0.61 -5.26 16.41
CA GLU A 192 -0.61 -5.80 16.99
C GLU A 192 -1.73 -5.88 15.94
N ASP A 193 -1.91 -4.83 15.15
CA ASP A 193 -2.85 -4.80 14.03
C ASP A 193 -2.49 -5.85 12.96
N ALA A 194 -1.22 -5.94 12.58
CA ALA A 194 -0.78 -6.94 11.61
C ALA A 194 -1.03 -8.37 12.08
N HIS A 195 -0.88 -8.66 13.37
CA HIS A 195 -1.24 -9.94 13.98
C HIS A 195 -2.75 -10.16 14.01
N PHE A 196 -3.52 -9.16 14.41
CA PHE A 196 -4.97 -9.25 14.47
C PHE A 196 -5.59 -9.59 13.10
N TYR A 197 -5.10 -8.94 12.04
CA TYR A 197 -5.54 -9.18 10.67
C TYR A 197 -4.81 -10.32 9.96
N ASN A 198 -3.85 -11.00 10.62
CA ASN A 198 -2.98 -12.03 10.03
C ASN A 198 -2.28 -11.57 8.74
N ASN A 199 -1.82 -10.33 8.71
CA ASN A 199 -1.08 -9.76 7.57
C ASN A 199 0.40 -10.18 7.64
N ARG A 200 0.73 -11.30 7.00
CA ARG A 200 2.06 -11.92 7.08
C ARG A 200 3.17 -11.02 6.54
N LEU A 201 2.91 -10.27 5.48
CA LEU A 201 3.89 -9.34 4.92
C LEU A 201 4.28 -8.27 5.96
N ARG A 202 3.28 -7.65 6.59
CA ARG A 202 3.53 -6.61 7.59
C ARG A 202 4.18 -7.15 8.86
N ILE A 203 3.79 -8.34 9.31
CA ILE A 203 4.45 -9.01 10.44
C ILE A 203 5.94 -9.17 10.17
N ILE A 204 6.34 -9.63 8.98
CA ILE A 204 7.75 -9.82 8.61
C ILE A 204 8.49 -8.48 8.56
N GLU A 205 7.92 -7.48 7.89
CA GLU A 205 8.52 -6.15 7.75
C GLU A 205 8.73 -5.47 9.12
N ILE A 206 7.70 -5.48 9.97
CA ILE A 206 7.75 -4.86 11.29
C ILE A 206 8.70 -5.64 12.21
N SER A 207 8.72 -6.96 12.15
CA SER A 207 9.61 -7.79 12.97
C SER A 207 11.10 -7.49 12.74
N SER A 208 11.45 -6.98 11.56
CA SER A 208 12.82 -6.54 11.27
C SER A 208 13.15 -5.14 11.81
N LYS A 209 12.17 -4.27 11.96
CA LYS A 209 12.30 -2.87 12.37
C LYS A 209 12.18 -2.68 13.89
N LEU A 210 11.25 -3.40 14.50
CA LEU A 210 10.92 -3.28 15.93
C LEU A 210 12.13 -3.39 16.86
N PRO A 211 13.05 -4.37 16.73
CA PRO A 211 14.19 -4.50 17.63
C PRO A 211 15.11 -3.27 17.62
N VAL A 212 15.24 -2.61 16.47
CA VAL A 212 16.09 -1.42 16.31
C VAL A 212 15.50 -0.24 17.08
N ILE A 213 14.20 0.01 16.95
CA ILE A 213 13.49 1.08 17.67
C ILE A 213 13.53 0.83 19.18
N VAL A 214 13.15 -0.39 19.61
CA VAL A 214 13.10 -0.76 21.04
C VAL A 214 14.48 -0.65 21.70
N SER A 215 15.53 -1.15 21.03
CA SER A 215 16.90 -1.06 21.55
C SER A 215 17.36 0.39 21.72
N SER A 216 17.06 1.25 20.76
CA SER A 216 17.40 2.68 20.87
C SER A 216 16.64 3.39 21.98
N TYR A 217 15.34 3.10 22.12
CA TYR A 217 14.55 3.66 23.22
C TYR A 217 15.07 3.22 24.59
N GLN A 218 15.40 1.93 24.76
CA GLN A 218 15.96 1.43 26.01
C GLN A 218 17.29 2.10 26.38
N GLN A 219 18.09 2.50 25.39
CA GLN A 219 19.34 3.22 25.63
C GLN A 219 19.13 4.65 26.13
N THR A 220 18.01 5.27 25.80
CA THR A 220 17.68 6.62 26.31
C THR A 220 17.17 6.63 27.76
N LEU A 221 16.73 5.47 28.27
CA LEU A 221 16.24 5.32 29.64
C LEU A 221 17.34 5.01 30.67
N ASN A 222 18.57 4.68 30.22
CA ASN A 222 19.73 4.35 31.05
C ASN A 222 20.72 5.51 31.12
#